data_54c1177db61e8b6fe803a21e450c4f50
#
_entry.id   54c1177db61e8b6fe803a21e450c4f50
#
_cell.length_a   1.000
_cell.length_b   1.000
_cell.length_c   1.000
_cell.angle_alpha   90.00
_cell.angle_beta   90.00
_cell.angle_gamma   90.00
#
_symmetry.space_group_name_H-M   'P 1'
#
loop_
_entity.id
_entity.type
_entity.pdbx_description
1 polymer ?
#
loop_
_entity_poly.entity_id
_entity_poly.type
_entity_poly.pdbx_seq_one_letter_code
_entity_poly.pdbx_strand_id
1 'polypeptide(L)'
;MFAVALCIGLYLLWLWRPAHQVRLHTEHFFHSVDGRNWESVADFIGEDYRDQWEQDRARLLERMREGFRWVRGSRITAPDAAVRVETPRATWIGKINVYSSDDGVMQFLDECVNRLPTPFELEWHHVSGKPWDWKLVRVSNPAFQIPADGY
;
A
#
# COMPACT_ATOMS: atom_id res chain seq x y z
N MET A 1 35.71 -3.77 -18.10
CA MET A 1 35.50 -3.06 -16.82
C MET A 1 34.50 -1.89 -16.98
N PHE A 2 34.66 -1.00 -17.96
CA PHE A 2 33.75 0.14 -18.18
C PHE A 2 32.28 -0.27 -18.44
N ALA A 3 32.03 -1.32 -19.21
CA ALA A 3 30.68 -1.78 -19.53
C ALA A 3 29.91 -2.24 -18.27
N VAL A 4 30.59 -2.92 -17.35
CA VAL A 4 29.97 -3.40 -16.09
C VAL A 4 29.60 -2.22 -15.18
N ALA A 5 30.50 -1.23 -15.06
CA ALA A 5 30.26 -0.03 -14.28
C ALA A 5 29.10 0.80 -14.86
N LEU A 6 29.03 0.89 -16.20
CA LEU A 6 27.91 1.55 -16.89
C LEU A 6 26.58 0.83 -16.67
N CYS A 7 26.55 -0.51 -16.77
CA CYS A 7 25.36 -1.31 -16.51
C CYS A 7 24.89 -1.15 -15.05
N ILE A 8 25.81 -1.16 -14.10
CA ILE A 8 25.48 -0.93 -12.67
C ILE A 8 24.92 0.48 -12.49
N GLY A 9 25.54 1.50 -13.09
CA GLY A 9 25.08 2.88 -13.01
C GLY A 9 23.65 3.07 -13.58
N LEU A 10 23.41 2.51 -14.76
CA LEU A 10 22.08 2.54 -15.39
C LEU A 10 21.01 1.77 -14.56
N TYR A 11 21.41 0.62 -14.01
CA TYR A 11 20.53 -0.14 -13.11
C TYR A 11 20.18 0.64 -11.85
N LEU A 12 21.15 1.31 -11.22
CA LEU A 12 20.88 2.15 -10.04
C LEU A 12 20.00 3.36 -10.37
N LEU A 13 20.22 4.01 -11.52
CA LEU A 13 19.37 5.10 -11.99
C LEU A 13 17.95 4.64 -12.25
N TRP A 14 17.77 3.45 -12.81
CA TRP A 14 16.45 2.85 -13.01
C TRP A 14 15.80 2.48 -11.69
N LEU A 15 16.53 1.86 -10.77
CA LEU A 15 16.05 1.47 -9.45
C LEU A 15 15.58 2.67 -8.63
N TRP A 16 16.25 3.81 -8.76
CA TRP A 16 15.95 5.03 -8.00
C TRP A 16 14.86 5.90 -8.63
N ARG A 17 14.28 5.50 -9.74
CA ARG A 17 13.13 6.23 -10.29
C ARG A 17 11.99 6.27 -9.29
N PRO A 18 11.38 7.43 -9.03
CA PRO A 18 10.30 7.58 -8.06
C PRO A 18 9.15 6.61 -8.28
N ALA A 19 8.71 6.41 -9.52
CA ALA A 19 7.64 5.47 -9.84
C ALA A 19 7.98 4.03 -9.46
N HIS A 20 9.24 3.61 -9.67
CA HIS A 20 9.70 2.27 -9.31
C HIS A 20 9.80 2.11 -7.78
N GLN A 21 10.34 3.11 -7.10
CA GLN A 21 10.42 3.12 -5.64
C GLN A 21 9.04 3.04 -4.99
N VAL A 22 8.08 3.83 -5.44
CA VAL A 22 6.70 3.80 -4.92
C VAL A 22 6.05 2.44 -5.16
N ARG A 23 6.29 1.82 -6.30
CA ARG A 23 5.79 0.45 -6.58
C ARG A 23 6.39 -0.56 -5.61
N LEU A 24 7.70 -0.56 -5.42
CA LEU A 24 8.38 -1.44 -4.46
C LEU A 24 7.89 -1.21 -3.03
N HIS A 25 7.72 0.05 -2.61
CA HIS A 25 7.20 0.37 -1.28
C HIS A 25 5.79 -0.17 -1.08
N THR A 26 4.92 -0.04 -2.08
CA THR A 26 3.56 -0.57 -2.01
C THR A 26 3.56 -2.10 -1.93
N GLU A 27 4.39 -2.77 -2.71
CA GLU A 27 4.54 -4.23 -2.66
C GLU A 27 5.06 -4.70 -1.29
N HIS A 28 6.09 -4.04 -0.76
CA HIS A 28 6.63 -4.35 0.57
C HIS A 28 5.63 -4.04 1.69
N PHE A 29 4.87 -2.97 1.55
CA PHE A 29 3.78 -2.65 2.47
C PHE A 29 2.72 -3.77 2.49
N PHE A 30 2.24 -4.21 1.34
CA PHE A 30 1.29 -5.32 1.25
C PHE A 30 1.86 -6.62 1.81
N HIS A 31 3.12 -6.92 1.51
CA HIS A 31 3.80 -8.09 2.07
C HIS A 31 3.92 -8.03 3.59
N SER A 32 4.21 -6.85 4.15
CA SER A 32 4.26 -6.64 5.60
C SER A 32 2.88 -6.81 6.26
N VAL A 33 1.82 -6.39 5.59
CA VAL A 33 0.44 -6.61 6.04
C VAL A 33 0.10 -8.10 6.02
N ASP A 34 0.39 -8.81 4.93
CA ASP A 34 0.19 -10.26 4.81
C ASP A 34 0.94 -11.04 5.89
N GLY A 35 2.18 -10.64 6.16
CA GLY A 35 3.01 -11.22 7.22
C GLY A 35 2.64 -10.76 8.63
N ARG A 36 1.68 -9.84 8.77
CA ARG A 36 1.29 -9.22 10.06
C ARG A 36 2.46 -8.58 10.82
N ASN A 37 3.45 -8.12 10.08
CA ASN A 37 4.57 -7.37 10.65
C ASN A 37 4.17 -5.91 10.86
N TRP A 38 3.41 -5.66 11.94
CA TRP A 38 2.81 -4.35 12.21
C TRP A 38 3.82 -3.26 12.50
N GLU A 39 4.99 -3.59 12.98
CA GLU A 39 6.10 -2.66 13.14
C GLU A 39 6.58 -2.15 11.77
N SER A 40 6.84 -3.07 10.84
CA SER A 40 7.18 -2.73 9.46
C SER A 40 6.06 -1.96 8.75
N VAL A 41 4.79 -2.36 8.94
CA VAL A 41 3.63 -1.62 8.40
C VAL A 41 3.62 -0.19 8.91
N ALA A 42 3.84 0.02 10.20
CA ALA A 42 3.89 1.35 10.81
C ALA A 42 5.00 2.23 10.24
N ASP A 43 6.14 1.65 9.87
CA ASP A 43 7.26 2.38 9.27
C ASP A 43 6.96 2.93 7.86
N PHE A 44 6.07 2.27 7.12
CA PHE A 44 5.63 2.77 5.82
C PHE A 44 4.66 3.95 5.92
N ILE A 45 3.94 4.11 7.03
CA ILE A 45 2.89 5.11 7.21
C ILE A 45 3.48 6.38 7.80
N GLY A 46 3.28 7.52 7.16
CA GLY A 46 3.70 8.83 7.64
C GLY A 46 2.97 9.23 8.92
N GLU A 47 3.62 10.05 9.75
CA GLU A 47 3.01 10.56 10.98
C GLU A 47 1.86 11.54 10.70
N ASP A 48 1.91 12.20 9.55
CA ASP A 48 0.88 13.10 9.04
C ASP A 48 -0.23 12.39 8.24
N TYR A 49 -0.28 11.06 8.30
CA TYR A 49 -1.29 10.27 7.60
C TYR A 49 -2.71 10.69 7.95
N ARG A 50 -3.53 10.89 6.92
CA ARG A 50 -4.97 11.11 7.06
C ARG A 50 -5.69 10.67 5.80
N ASP A 51 -6.58 9.70 5.92
CA ASP A 51 -7.33 9.15 4.81
C ASP A 51 -8.66 9.87 4.54
N GLN A 52 -9.42 9.38 3.56
CA GLN A 52 -10.74 9.95 3.24
C GLN A 52 -11.79 9.70 4.32
N TRP A 53 -11.54 8.77 5.24
CA TRP A 53 -12.43 8.43 6.37
C TRP A 53 -12.01 9.14 7.66
N GLU A 54 -11.15 10.15 7.55
CA GLU A 54 -10.62 10.96 8.66
C GLU A 54 -9.82 10.17 9.70
N GLN A 55 -9.30 8.99 9.31
CA GLN A 55 -8.46 8.20 10.18
C GLN A 55 -7.03 8.71 10.15
N ASP A 56 -6.43 8.81 11.32
CA ASP A 56 -5.01 9.06 11.49
C ASP A 56 -4.20 7.74 11.46
N ARG A 57 -2.89 7.86 11.53
CA ARG A 57 -1.95 6.72 11.53
C ARG A 57 -2.27 5.69 12.62
N ALA A 58 -2.54 6.13 13.84
CA ALA A 58 -2.81 5.25 14.98
C ALA A 58 -4.11 4.46 14.77
N ARG A 59 -5.16 5.14 14.31
CA ARG A 59 -6.46 4.54 14.04
C ARG A 59 -6.41 3.55 12.87
N LEU A 60 -5.69 3.89 11.81
CA LEU A 60 -5.46 2.98 10.69
C LEU A 60 -4.78 1.69 11.15
N LEU A 61 -3.68 1.80 11.89
CA LEU A 61 -2.94 0.63 12.40
C LEU A 61 -3.79 -0.26 13.32
N GLU A 62 -4.60 0.35 14.19
CA GLU A 62 -5.54 -0.36 15.05
C GLU A 62 -6.53 -1.16 14.22
N ARG A 63 -7.22 -0.51 13.26
CA ARG A 63 -8.21 -1.16 12.39
C ARG A 63 -7.62 -2.25 11.51
N MET A 64 -6.42 -2.04 10.99
CA MET A 64 -5.73 -3.07 10.22
C MET A 64 -5.45 -4.31 11.08
N ARG A 65 -4.94 -4.12 12.30
CA ARG A 65 -4.70 -5.23 13.24
C ARG A 65 -5.98 -6.00 13.56
N GLU A 66 -7.07 -5.28 13.82
CA GLU A 66 -8.38 -5.87 14.10
C GLU A 66 -8.92 -6.63 12.89
N GLY A 67 -8.95 -6.02 11.73
CA GLY A 67 -9.46 -6.63 10.50
C GLY A 67 -8.69 -7.89 10.10
N PHE A 68 -7.37 -7.83 10.12
CA PHE A 68 -6.52 -8.96 9.76
C PHE A 68 -6.41 -10.05 10.84
N ARG A 69 -6.95 -9.83 12.05
CA ARG A 69 -7.05 -10.89 13.07
C ARG A 69 -7.87 -12.08 12.59
N TRP A 70 -8.91 -11.81 11.80
CA TRP A 70 -9.85 -12.80 11.31
C TRP A 70 -9.49 -13.39 9.93
N VAL A 71 -8.61 -12.72 9.18
CA VAL A 71 -8.20 -13.15 7.84
C VAL A 71 -7.04 -14.14 7.94
N ARG A 72 -7.31 -15.43 7.73
CA ARG A 72 -6.26 -16.48 7.74
C ARG A 72 -5.69 -16.68 6.34
N GLY A 73 -4.38 -16.94 6.27
CA GLY A 73 -3.70 -17.20 5.01
C GLY A 73 -3.90 -16.07 4.00
N SER A 74 -3.84 -14.82 4.46
CA SER A 74 -4.06 -13.66 3.61
C SER A 74 -3.01 -13.53 2.52
N ARG A 75 -3.46 -13.08 1.36
CA ARG A 75 -2.60 -12.64 0.26
C ARG A 75 -3.22 -11.43 -0.40
N ILE A 76 -2.47 -10.35 -0.43
CA ILE A 76 -2.85 -9.11 -1.10
C ILE A 76 -2.16 -9.06 -2.46
N THR A 77 -2.92 -8.82 -3.51
CA THR A 77 -2.39 -8.67 -4.89
C THR A 77 -3.00 -7.46 -5.57
N ALA A 78 -2.24 -6.85 -6.47
CA ALA A 78 -2.70 -5.74 -7.29
C ALA A 78 -2.01 -5.81 -8.67
N PRO A 79 -2.49 -6.65 -9.60
CA PRO A 79 -1.78 -6.99 -10.84
C PRO A 79 -1.63 -5.83 -11.83
N ASP A 80 -2.58 -4.90 -11.86
CA ASP A 80 -2.68 -3.85 -12.88
C ASP A 80 -2.51 -2.45 -12.29
N ALA A 81 -1.57 -2.31 -11.36
CA ALA A 81 -1.32 -1.04 -10.70
C ALA A 81 -0.49 -0.08 -11.56
N ALA A 82 -0.87 1.20 -11.54
CA ALA A 82 -0.13 2.31 -12.14
C ALA A 82 0.41 3.24 -11.06
N VAL A 83 1.47 3.98 -11.37
CA VAL A 83 2.03 5.01 -10.50
C VAL A 83 2.12 6.31 -11.25
N ARG A 84 1.53 7.37 -10.69
CA ARG A 84 1.66 8.75 -11.17
C ARG A 84 2.59 9.50 -10.23
N VAL A 85 3.62 10.13 -10.77
CA VAL A 85 4.61 10.88 -9.99
C VAL A 85 4.45 12.36 -10.21
N GLU A 86 4.33 13.11 -9.12
CA GLU A 86 4.32 14.58 -9.07
C GLU A 86 5.20 14.99 -7.88
N THR A 87 6.53 14.89 -8.04
CA THR A 87 7.49 15.08 -6.94
C THR A 87 7.21 16.35 -6.12
N PRO A 88 7.17 16.29 -4.79
CA PRO A 88 7.55 15.20 -3.89
C PRO A 88 6.44 14.17 -3.60
N ARG A 89 5.38 14.14 -4.38
CA ARG A 89 4.24 13.23 -4.24
C ARG A 89 4.21 12.19 -5.35
N ALA A 90 3.65 11.04 -5.04
CA ALA A 90 3.31 10.03 -6.03
C ALA A 90 2.03 9.31 -5.61
N THR A 91 1.20 8.95 -6.58
CA THR A 91 -0.03 8.20 -6.35
C THR A 91 0.08 6.84 -7.01
N TRP A 92 -0.02 5.79 -6.21
CA TRP A 92 -0.20 4.44 -6.69
C TRP A 92 -1.70 4.18 -6.86
N ILE A 93 -2.10 3.65 -8.01
CA ILE A 93 -3.51 3.44 -8.38
C ILE A 93 -3.66 2.00 -8.83
N GLY A 94 -4.49 1.22 -8.14
CA GLY A 94 -4.70 -0.17 -8.51
C GLY A 94 -5.89 -0.82 -7.84
N LYS A 95 -6.41 -1.87 -8.47
CA LYS A 95 -7.35 -2.78 -7.83
C LYS A 95 -6.60 -3.66 -6.84
N ILE A 96 -7.04 -3.64 -5.60
CA ILE A 96 -6.51 -4.51 -4.55
C ILE A 96 -7.43 -5.72 -4.44
N ASN A 97 -6.86 -6.89 -4.53
CA ASN A 97 -7.54 -8.17 -4.27
C ASN A 97 -6.94 -8.76 -2.98
N VAL A 98 -7.81 -9.09 -2.05
CA VAL A 98 -7.43 -9.76 -0.80
C VAL A 98 -7.97 -11.17 -0.83
N TYR A 99 -7.09 -12.14 -0.65
CA TYR A 99 -7.44 -13.54 -0.57
C TYR A 99 -7.37 -14.04 0.88
N SER A 100 -8.23 -14.97 1.23
CA SER A 100 -8.18 -15.69 2.50
C SER A 100 -8.37 -17.19 2.26
N SER A 101 -7.76 -18.01 3.10
CA SER A 101 -7.97 -19.46 3.08
C SER A 101 -9.28 -19.90 3.76
N ASP A 102 -10.00 -18.99 4.39
CA ASP A 102 -11.32 -19.21 5.00
C ASP A 102 -12.42 -18.79 4.05
N ASP A 103 -13.31 -19.72 3.67
CA ASP A 103 -14.35 -19.47 2.67
C ASP A 103 -15.36 -18.39 3.09
N GLY A 104 -15.73 -18.33 4.36
CA GLY A 104 -16.66 -17.33 4.87
C GLY A 104 -16.05 -15.93 4.86
N VAL A 105 -14.78 -15.83 5.24
CA VAL A 105 -14.03 -14.58 5.16
C VAL A 105 -13.81 -14.19 3.70
N MET A 106 -13.54 -15.15 2.82
CA MET A 106 -13.36 -14.88 1.40
C MET A 106 -14.61 -14.30 0.74
N GLN A 107 -15.77 -14.83 1.06
CA GLN A 107 -17.04 -14.26 0.58
C GLN A 107 -17.24 -12.81 1.04
N PHE A 108 -16.96 -12.52 2.29
CA PHE A 108 -17.02 -11.16 2.83
C PHE A 108 -16.04 -10.22 2.13
N LEU A 109 -14.78 -10.66 1.91
CA LEU A 109 -13.78 -9.87 1.20
C LEU A 109 -14.16 -9.59 -0.26
N ASP A 110 -14.78 -10.56 -0.93
CA ASP A 110 -15.28 -10.40 -2.30
C ASP A 110 -16.37 -9.32 -2.36
N GLU A 111 -17.27 -9.30 -1.41
CA GLU A 111 -18.34 -8.31 -1.36
C GLU A 111 -17.83 -6.91 -1.00
N CYS A 112 -16.89 -6.81 -0.05
CA CYS A 112 -16.47 -5.53 0.51
C CYS A 112 -15.27 -4.90 -0.22
N VAL A 113 -14.36 -5.70 -0.80
CA VAL A 113 -13.09 -5.22 -1.35
C VAL A 113 -12.88 -5.63 -2.80
N ASN A 114 -12.94 -6.93 -3.09
CA ASN A 114 -12.46 -7.46 -4.38
C ASN A 114 -13.35 -7.07 -5.57
N ARG A 115 -14.63 -6.84 -5.33
CA ARG A 115 -15.62 -6.45 -6.37
C ARG A 115 -15.89 -4.96 -6.44
N LEU A 116 -15.08 -4.15 -5.75
CA LEU A 116 -15.25 -2.69 -5.85
C LEU A 116 -15.07 -2.22 -7.30
N PRO A 117 -15.93 -1.34 -7.80
CA PRO A 117 -15.85 -0.85 -9.18
C PRO A 117 -14.68 0.10 -9.42
N THR A 118 -14.17 0.73 -8.36
CA THR A 118 -13.11 1.73 -8.40
C THR A 118 -11.81 1.20 -7.84
N PRO A 119 -10.65 1.63 -8.36
CA PRO A 119 -9.35 1.30 -7.78
C PRO A 119 -9.13 2.04 -6.46
N PHE A 120 -8.22 1.51 -5.65
CA PHE A 120 -7.65 2.24 -4.54
C PHE A 120 -6.57 3.21 -5.03
N GLU A 121 -6.48 4.34 -4.38
CA GLU A 121 -5.41 5.32 -4.54
C GLU A 121 -4.61 5.40 -3.24
N LEU A 122 -3.31 5.15 -3.33
CA LEU A 122 -2.35 5.28 -2.23
C LEU A 122 -1.43 6.45 -2.54
N GLU A 123 -1.53 7.52 -1.77
CA GLU A 123 -0.68 8.69 -1.91
C GLU A 123 0.57 8.54 -1.04
N TRP A 124 1.73 8.65 -1.69
CA TRP A 124 3.04 8.56 -1.08
C TRP A 124 3.75 9.90 -1.14
N HIS A 125 4.39 10.29 -0.04
CA HIS A 125 5.24 11.48 0.01
C HIS A 125 6.70 11.11 0.17
N HIS A 126 7.54 11.78 -0.60
CA HIS A 126 9.00 11.71 -0.47
C HIS A 126 9.42 12.66 0.66
N VAL A 127 9.93 12.09 1.76
CA VAL A 127 10.11 12.84 3.02
C VAL A 127 11.55 13.25 3.30
N SER A 128 12.52 12.78 2.50
CA SER A 128 13.93 13.19 2.64
C SER A 128 14.64 13.23 1.28
N GLY A 129 15.93 13.57 1.29
CA GLY A 129 16.77 13.55 0.07
C GLY A 129 17.15 12.13 -0.41
N LYS A 130 16.76 11.07 0.32
CA LYS A 130 17.09 9.68 -0.05
C LYS A 130 16.06 9.14 -1.02
N PRO A 131 16.44 8.54 -2.17
CA PRO A 131 15.50 8.07 -3.20
C PRO A 131 14.44 7.08 -2.72
N TRP A 132 14.72 6.37 -1.64
CA TRP A 132 13.86 5.33 -1.07
C TRP A 132 13.01 5.78 0.13
N ASP A 133 13.03 7.05 0.51
CA ASP A 133 12.34 7.53 1.71
C ASP A 133 10.94 8.04 1.38
N TRP A 134 10.05 7.13 1.09
CA TRP A 134 8.65 7.37 0.78
C TRP A 134 7.77 6.92 1.94
N LYS A 135 6.79 7.74 2.30
CA LYS A 135 5.79 7.44 3.34
C LYS A 135 4.38 7.54 2.77
N LEU A 136 3.56 6.58 3.14
CA LEU A 136 2.14 6.55 2.83
C LEU A 136 1.43 7.62 3.68
N VAL A 137 0.75 8.56 3.04
CA VAL A 137 0.08 9.67 3.74
C VAL A 137 -1.42 9.67 3.56
N ARG A 138 -1.95 8.95 2.57
CA ARG A 138 -3.37 8.87 2.32
C ARG A 138 -3.73 7.58 1.57
N VAL A 139 -4.87 7.01 1.94
CA VAL A 139 -5.56 5.96 1.18
C VAL A 139 -6.95 6.46 0.85
N SER A 140 -7.42 6.22 -0.36
CA SER A 140 -8.76 6.58 -0.79
C SER A 140 -9.35 5.57 -1.77
N ASN A 141 -10.66 5.42 -1.74
CA ASN A 141 -11.45 4.70 -2.73
C ASN A 141 -12.90 5.19 -2.62
N PRO A 142 -13.47 5.82 -3.65
CA PRO A 142 -14.81 6.41 -3.57
C PRO A 142 -15.94 5.38 -3.38
N ALA A 143 -15.73 4.12 -3.78
CA ALA A 143 -16.73 3.07 -3.61
C ALA A 143 -16.59 2.30 -2.29
N PHE A 144 -15.48 2.45 -1.59
CA PHE A 144 -15.25 1.76 -0.31
C PHE A 144 -15.80 2.58 0.85
N GLN A 145 -16.71 2.00 1.61
CA GLN A 145 -17.29 2.59 2.82
C GLN A 145 -16.80 1.80 4.03
N ILE A 146 -16.21 2.48 4.99
CA ILE A 146 -15.92 1.87 6.29
C ILE A 146 -17.21 1.97 7.10
N PRO A 147 -17.77 0.84 7.61
CA PRO A 147 -18.94 0.89 8.50
C PRO A 147 -18.64 1.80 9.69
N ALA A 148 -19.55 2.76 9.95
CA ALA A 148 -19.37 3.77 11.01
C ALA A 148 -19.37 3.15 12.41
N ASP A 149 -20.02 1.99 12.57
CA ASP A 149 -20.13 1.29 13.84
C ASP A 149 -19.24 0.04 13.81
N GLY A 150 -18.17 0.11 14.61
CA GLY A 150 -17.40 -1.09 14.94
C GLY A 150 -18.32 -2.11 15.65
N TYR A 151 -18.19 -3.35 15.26
CA TYR A 151 -18.78 -4.48 15.98
C TYR A 151 -18.20 -4.58 17.39
#